data_4c89ec1c0d0dc6d9a2553e58f7e77500
#
_entry.id   4c89ec1c0d0dc6d9a2553e58f7e77500
#
_cell.length_a   1.000
_cell.length_b   1.000
_cell.length_c   1.000
_cell.angle_alpha   90.00
_cell.angle_beta   90.00
_cell.angle_gamma   90.00
#
_symmetry.space_group_name_H-M   'P 1'
#
loop_
_entity.id
_entity.type
_entity.pdbx_description
1 polymer ?
#
loop_
_entity_poly.entity_id
_entity_poly.type
_entity_poly.pdbx_seq_one_letter_code
_entity_poly.pdbx_strand_id
1 'polypeptide(L)'
;MCKGCNQQVKQKELIIPIGPHRGDKIITNYGCICEDIKLAEETKHALYSLKRNRLIDNFNYYSLINNSLKQATIENYNPTSIELNKVKQKVLEYINSFDGEQNLLFTGNCGTGKSHLSISITKKLMEQGYKCLFLSLPKLLTKIKRMYNKGGGIEDELLDIIRQVDLLVIDDIGSEQQTEWSTSKLFEILDDRAGKATIYTTNLSSSELKKRVNERNFSRMMENTEVVVMNGADYRRRDF
;
A
#
# COMPACT_ATOMS: atom_id res chain seq x y z
N MET A 1 -4.57 15.35 -45.51
CA MET A 1 -4.87 16.21 -44.33
C MET A 1 -4.91 15.36 -43.08
N CYS A 2 -4.17 15.71 -42.08
CA CYS A 2 -4.22 15.03 -40.77
C CYS A 2 -5.55 15.31 -40.05
N LYS A 3 -6.21 14.26 -39.53
CA LYS A 3 -7.49 14.41 -38.80
C LYS A 3 -7.34 15.11 -37.45
N GLY A 4 -6.12 15.19 -36.92
CA GLY A 4 -5.86 15.80 -35.59
C GLY A 4 -5.50 17.27 -35.65
N CYS A 5 -4.68 17.70 -36.64
CA CYS A 5 -4.19 19.09 -36.73
C CYS A 5 -4.49 19.80 -38.06
N ASN A 6 -5.18 19.16 -38.98
CA ASN A 6 -5.52 19.68 -40.30
C ASN A 6 -4.30 20.07 -41.18
N GLN A 7 -3.08 19.62 -40.86
CA GLN A 7 -1.91 19.84 -41.68
C GLN A 7 -1.86 18.86 -42.87
N GLN A 8 -1.22 19.27 -43.95
CA GLN A 8 -0.95 18.36 -45.05
C GLN A 8 0.03 17.29 -44.60
N VAL A 9 -0.37 16.02 -44.78
CA VAL A 9 0.50 14.86 -44.52
C VAL A 9 0.86 14.20 -45.83
N LYS A 10 2.11 13.76 -45.94
CA LYS A 10 2.60 12.95 -47.05
C LYS A 10 2.61 11.52 -46.59
N GLN A 11 2.24 10.61 -47.50
CA GLN A 11 2.31 9.17 -47.23
C GLN A 11 3.59 8.60 -47.86
N LYS A 12 4.24 7.70 -47.13
CA LYS A 12 5.39 6.94 -47.61
C LYS A 12 5.22 5.47 -47.26
N GLU A 13 5.42 4.64 -48.22
CA GLU A 13 5.50 3.20 -48.02
C GLU A 13 6.90 2.84 -47.48
N LEU A 14 6.94 2.14 -46.38
CA LEU A 14 8.18 1.63 -45.75
C LEU A 14 8.08 0.10 -45.66
N ILE A 15 9.23 -0.56 -45.80
CA ILE A 15 9.34 -1.99 -45.56
C ILE A 15 9.96 -2.19 -44.18
N ILE A 16 9.34 -3.03 -43.35
CA ILE A 16 9.87 -3.34 -42.01
C ILE A 16 11.19 -4.12 -42.15
N PRO A 17 12.32 -3.55 -41.68
CA PRO A 17 13.64 -4.14 -41.94
C PRO A 17 13.98 -5.30 -40.98
N ILE A 18 13.40 -5.37 -39.77
CA ILE A 18 13.76 -6.30 -38.67
C ILE A 18 12.53 -6.71 -37.89
N GLY A 19 12.54 -7.89 -37.26
CA GLY A 19 11.51 -8.39 -36.34
C GLY A 19 10.55 -9.40 -37.00
N PRO A 20 9.49 -9.85 -36.27
CA PRO A 20 8.57 -10.89 -36.75
C PRO A 20 7.76 -10.49 -38.01
N HIS A 21 7.68 -9.20 -38.32
CA HIS A 21 7.01 -8.63 -39.49
C HIS A 21 7.99 -8.11 -40.55
N ARG A 22 9.22 -8.64 -40.55
CA ARG A 22 10.24 -8.25 -41.57
C ARG A 22 9.75 -8.52 -42.99
N GLY A 23 9.81 -7.49 -43.83
CA GLY A 23 9.37 -7.55 -45.20
C GLY A 23 7.95 -7.05 -45.44
N ASP A 24 7.15 -6.85 -44.38
CA ASP A 24 5.82 -6.28 -44.52
C ASP A 24 5.90 -4.81 -44.93
N LYS A 25 4.95 -4.37 -45.74
CA LYS A 25 4.83 -2.99 -46.17
C LYS A 25 3.90 -2.25 -45.24
N ILE A 26 4.36 -1.13 -44.69
CA ILE A 26 3.55 -0.21 -43.92
C ILE A 26 3.47 1.16 -44.57
N ILE A 27 2.31 1.79 -44.52
CA ILE A 27 2.11 3.16 -45.00
C ILE A 27 2.22 4.08 -43.79
N THR A 28 3.20 4.96 -43.79
CA THR A 28 3.36 5.96 -42.71
C THR A 28 2.98 7.34 -43.21
N ASN A 29 2.37 8.14 -42.35
CA ASN A 29 2.08 9.56 -42.61
C ASN A 29 3.20 10.40 -41.97
N TYR A 30 3.74 11.35 -42.72
CA TYR A 30 4.72 12.29 -42.20
C TYR A 30 4.39 13.72 -42.63
N GLY A 31 4.85 14.69 -41.84
CA GLY A 31 4.51 16.09 -42.00
C GLY A 31 3.62 16.62 -40.88
N CYS A 32 3.15 15.72 -39.98
CA CYS A 32 2.65 16.12 -38.67
C CYS A 32 3.03 15.04 -37.62
N ILE A 33 3.03 15.39 -36.36
CA ILE A 33 3.42 14.53 -35.22
C ILE A 33 2.21 14.02 -34.42
N CYS A 34 0.98 14.21 -34.93
CA CYS A 34 -0.23 13.86 -34.17
C CYS A 34 -0.36 12.37 -33.90
N GLU A 35 0.02 11.50 -34.86
CA GLU A 35 0.01 10.05 -34.69
C GLU A 35 1.07 9.60 -33.69
N ASP A 36 2.26 10.21 -33.73
CA ASP A 36 3.35 9.94 -32.78
C ASP A 36 2.98 10.35 -31.35
N ILE A 37 2.35 11.53 -31.19
CA ILE A 37 1.86 12.00 -29.89
C ILE A 37 0.81 11.03 -29.36
N LYS A 38 -0.17 10.64 -30.18
CA LYS A 38 -1.22 9.70 -29.78
C LYS A 38 -0.64 8.35 -29.37
N LEU A 39 0.31 7.81 -30.17
CA LEU A 39 0.97 6.55 -29.86
C LEU A 39 1.81 6.65 -28.58
N ALA A 40 2.50 7.77 -28.36
CA ALA A 40 3.25 8.03 -27.14
C ALA A 40 2.34 8.07 -25.90
N GLU A 41 1.17 8.73 -26.00
CA GLU A 41 0.17 8.76 -24.94
C GLU A 41 -0.42 7.36 -24.66
N GLU A 42 -0.82 6.61 -25.70
CA GLU A 42 -1.30 5.24 -25.56
C GLU A 42 -0.26 4.33 -24.93
N THR A 43 1.00 4.43 -25.35
CA THR A 43 2.12 3.67 -24.76
C THR A 43 2.35 4.04 -23.31
N LYS A 44 2.31 5.33 -22.97
CA LYS A 44 2.42 5.83 -21.60
C LYS A 44 1.29 5.28 -20.72
N HIS A 45 0.05 5.31 -21.19
CA HIS A 45 -1.11 4.74 -20.50
C HIS A 45 -0.98 3.21 -20.31
N ALA A 46 -0.52 2.48 -21.34
CA ALA A 46 -0.30 1.04 -21.24
C ALA A 46 0.80 0.70 -20.20
N LEU A 47 1.92 1.41 -20.21
CA LEU A 47 2.99 1.25 -19.23
C LEU A 47 2.52 1.57 -17.80
N TYR A 48 1.69 2.61 -17.64
CA TYR A 48 1.12 2.97 -16.35
C TYR A 48 0.19 1.87 -15.82
N SER A 49 -0.66 1.32 -16.70
CA SER A 49 -1.55 0.20 -16.38
C SER A 49 -0.79 -1.06 -15.96
N LEU A 50 0.28 -1.40 -16.69
CA LEU A 50 1.12 -2.54 -16.35
C LEU A 50 1.83 -2.37 -15.00
N LYS A 51 2.39 -1.20 -14.73
CA LYS A 51 3.00 -0.88 -13.43
C LYS A 51 1.99 -1.00 -12.29
N ARG A 52 0.80 -0.41 -12.47
CA ARG A 52 -0.29 -0.45 -11.50
C ARG A 52 -0.75 -1.89 -11.22
N ASN A 53 -0.97 -2.69 -12.26
CA ASN A 53 -1.38 -4.08 -12.09
C ASN A 53 -0.32 -4.88 -11.32
N ARG A 54 0.96 -4.69 -11.61
CA ARG A 54 2.07 -5.33 -10.88
C ARG A 54 2.08 -4.96 -9.39
N LEU A 55 1.78 -3.70 -9.04
CA LEU A 55 1.66 -3.28 -7.64
C LEU A 55 0.48 -3.98 -6.95
N ILE A 56 -0.67 -4.05 -7.62
CA ILE A 56 -1.87 -4.73 -7.11
C ILE A 56 -1.61 -6.23 -6.93
N ASP A 57 -0.97 -6.88 -7.87
CA ASP A 57 -0.65 -8.31 -7.81
C ASP A 57 0.30 -8.60 -6.64
N ASN A 58 1.37 -7.82 -6.49
CA ASN A 58 2.29 -7.93 -5.36
C ASN A 58 1.56 -7.70 -4.03
N PHE A 59 0.74 -6.66 -3.95
CA PHE A 59 -0.06 -6.39 -2.75
C PHE A 59 -0.98 -7.57 -2.41
N ASN A 60 -1.71 -8.11 -3.37
CA ASN A 60 -2.63 -9.23 -3.16
C ASN A 60 -1.91 -10.52 -2.76
N TYR A 61 -0.71 -10.76 -3.29
CA TYR A 61 0.07 -11.96 -3.01
C TYR A 61 0.71 -11.95 -1.61
N TYR A 62 1.29 -10.81 -1.21
CA TYR A 62 2.05 -10.72 0.04
C TYR A 62 1.21 -10.21 1.22
N SER A 63 0.17 -9.40 0.98
CA SER A 63 -0.66 -8.86 2.06
C SER A 63 -1.51 -9.92 2.74
N LEU A 64 -1.58 -9.83 4.07
CA LEU A 64 -2.31 -10.77 4.93
C LEU A 64 -3.66 -10.18 5.37
N ILE A 65 -4.49 -9.79 4.39
CA ILE A 65 -5.76 -9.11 4.60
C ILE A 65 -6.89 -10.11 4.88
N ASN A 66 -7.81 -9.74 5.78
CA ASN A 66 -9.05 -10.47 5.97
C ASN A 66 -10.02 -10.18 4.81
N ASN A 67 -10.82 -11.18 4.41
CA ASN A 67 -11.78 -11.01 3.30
C ASN A 67 -12.76 -9.85 3.51
N SER A 68 -13.21 -9.61 4.75
CA SER A 68 -14.09 -8.50 5.11
C SER A 68 -13.49 -7.10 4.84
N LEU A 69 -12.16 -6.99 4.80
CA LEU A 69 -11.46 -5.74 4.57
C LEU A 69 -11.11 -5.51 3.08
N LYS A 70 -11.26 -6.52 2.23
CA LYS A 70 -10.93 -6.40 0.79
C LYS A 70 -11.74 -5.30 0.09
N GLN A 71 -12.96 -5.02 0.56
CA GLN A 71 -13.83 -3.99 0.00
C GLN A 71 -13.72 -2.63 0.72
N ALA A 72 -12.84 -2.52 1.74
CA ALA A 72 -12.65 -1.27 2.47
C ALA A 72 -12.12 -0.17 1.54
N THR A 73 -12.77 0.99 1.56
CA THR A 73 -12.38 2.23 0.88
C THR A 73 -12.70 3.41 1.79
N ILE A 74 -12.12 4.59 1.49
CA ILE A 74 -12.43 5.82 2.26
C ILE A 74 -13.89 6.22 2.05
N GLU A 75 -14.42 5.99 0.85
CA GLU A 75 -15.78 6.36 0.47
C GLU A 75 -16.81 5.56 1.28
N ASN A 76 -16.56 4.26 1.50
CA ASN A 76 -17.47 3.40 2.28
C ASN A 76 -17.18 3.36 3.79
N TYR A 77 -16.21 4.15 4.27
CA TYR A 77 -16.02 4.38 5.69
C TYR A 77 -17.08 5.37 6.20
N ASN A 78 -18.00 4.90 7.05
CA ASN A 78 -19.06 5.70 7.64
C ASN A 78 -18.74 6.02 9.11
N PRO A 79 -18.21 7.22 9.41
CA PRO A 79 -17.91 7.63 10.78
C PRO A 79 -19.20 7.72 11.61
N THR A 80 -19.18 7.20 12.84
CA THR A 80 -20.34 7.18 13.75
C THR A 80 -20.33 8.35 14.73
N SER A 81 -19.29 9.18 14.70
CA SER A 81 -19.16 10.37 15.56
C SER A 81 -18.43 11.50 14.84
N ILE A 82 -18.50 12.70 15.41
CA ILE A 82 -17.77 13.88 14.89
C ILE A 82 -16.26 13.64 14.97
N GLU A 83 -15.79 12.99 16.03
CA GLU A 83 -14.38 12.66 16.24
C GLU A 83 -13.88 11.72 15.13
N LEU A 84 -14.62 10.66 14.81
CA LEU A 84 -14.27 9.74 13.72
C LEU A 84 -14.37 10.41 12.34
N ASN A 85 -15.22 11.42 12.18
CA ASN A 85 -15.24 12.20 10.95
C ASN A 85 -13.97 13.08 10.81
N LYS A 86 -13.48 13.68 11.92
CA LYS A 86 -12.19 14.38 11.94
C LYS A 86 -11.04 13.43 11.59
N VAL A 87 -11.08 12.19 12.08
CA VAL A 87 -10.10 11.15 11.69
C VAL A 87 -10.13 10.88 10.19
N LYS A 88 -11.33 10.79 9.59
CA LYS A 88 -11.46 10.64 8.12
C LYS A 88 -10.78 11.79 7.37
N GLN A 89 -10.93 13.02 7.84
CA GLN A 89 -10.28 14.19 7.22
C GLN A 89 -8.74 14.12 7.37
N LYS A 90 -8.24 13.80 8.55
CA LYS A 90 -6.79 13.59 8.76
C LYS A 90 -6.22 12.51 7.84
N VAL A 91 -6.94 11.44 7.62
CA VAL A 91 -6.54 10.37 6.68
C VAL A 91 -6.45 10.89 5.26
N LEU A 92 -7.39 11.74 4.82
CA LEU A 92 -7.33 12.38 3.50
C LEU A 92 -6.14 13.34 3.39
N GLU A 93 -5.87 14.12 4.43
CA GLU A 93 -4.70 15.00 4.52
C GLU A 93 -3.40 14.20 4.41
N TYR A 94 -3.27 13.11 5.19
CA TYR A 94 -2.11 12.23 5.14
C TYR A 94 -1.87 11.65 3.74
N ILE A 95 -2.93 11.21 3.04
CA ILE A 95 -2.81 10.68 1.67
C ILE A 95 -2.33 11.77 0.70
N ASN A 96 -2.85 12.99 0.84
CA ASN A 96 -2.51 14.10 -0.05
C ASN A 96 -1.10 14.64 0.18
N SER A 97 -0.60 14.57 1.42
CA SER A 97 0.73 15.04 1.82
C SER A 97 1.76 13.92 2.02
N PHE A 98 1.46 12.71 1.52
CA PHE A 98 2.30 11.54 1.77
C PHE A 98 3.73 11.76 1.26
N ASP A 99 4.68 11.73 2.17
CA ASP A 99 6.13 11.94 1.96
C ASP A 99 6.97 10.65 1.97
N GLY A 100 6.37 9.53 2.42
CA GLY A 100 7.06 8.25 2.57
C GLY A 100 7.81 8.08 3.89
N GLU A 101 7.74 9.04 4.81
CA GLU A 101 8.50 9.05 6.07
C GLU A 101 7.61 9.11 7.31
N GLN A 102 6.49 9.85 7.26
CA GLN A 102 5.60 10.01 8.41
C GLN A 102 4.86 8.72 8.75
N ASN A 103 4.97 8.30 10.02
CA ASN A 103 4.24 7.17 10.57
C ASN A 103 2.87 7.60 11.12
N LEU A 104 1.90 6.65 11.15
CA LEU A 104 0.63 6.81 11.86
C LEU A 104 0.43 5.67 12.86
N LEU A 105 -0.10 5.99 14.04
CA LEU A 105 -0.59 5.01 15.00
C LEU A 105 -2.09 5.19 15.23
N PHE A 106 -2.90 4.30 14.68
CA PHE A 106 -4.33 4.22 15.01
C PHE A 106 -4.51 3.42 16.30
N THR A 107 -5.03 4.05 17.34
CA THR A 107 -5.33 3.43 18.64
C THR A 107 -6.79 3.67 19.04
N GLY A 108 -7.34 2.86 19.93
CA GLY A 108 -8.70 3.03 20.46
C GLY A 108 -9.57 1.78 20.33
N ASN A 109 -10.87 1.92 20.60
CA ASN A 109 -11.81 0.81 20.74
C ASN A 109 -11.88 -0.10 19.53
N CYS A 110 -12.24 -1.37 19.76
CA CYS A 110 -12.53 -2.32 18.68
C CYS A 110 -13.70 -1.82 17.80
N GLY A 111 -13.68 -2.17 16.51
CA GLY A 111 -14.79 -1.87 15.59
C GLY A 111 -14.92 -0.42 15.13
N THR A 112 -14.01 0.49 15.49
CA THR A 112 -14.02 1.89 15.07
C THR A 112 -13.50 2.13 13.65
N GLY A 113 -12.96 1.09 12.97
CA GLY A 113 -12.52 1.15 11.59
C GLY A 113 -11.03 1.42 11.38
N LYS A 114 -10.16 1.19 12.38
CA LYS A 114 -8.71 1.35 12.26
C LYS A 114 -8.12 0.61 11.05
N SER A 115 -8.33 -0.70 10.98
CA SER A 115 -7.86 -1.53 9.86
C SER A 115 -8.54 -1.15 8.53
N HIS A 116 -9.81 -0.71 8.57
CA HIS A 116 -10.54 -0.24 7.40
C HIS A 116 -9.85 1.00 6.79
N LEU A 117 -9.57 2.02 7.60
CA LEU A 117 -8.88 3.23 7.14
C LEU A 117 -7.45 2.94 6.69
N SER A 118 -6.72 2.07 7.40
CA SER A 118 -5.35 1.68 7.01
C SER A 118 -5.32 1.03 5.62
N ILE A 119 -6.25 0.12 5.31
CA ILE A 119 -6.38 -0.46 3.96
C ILE A 119 -6.81 0.59 2.94
N SER A 120 -7.70 1.50 3.31
CA SER A 120 -8.17 2.56 2.42
C SER A 120 -7.02 3.49 2.02
N ILE A 121 -6.16 3.89 2.97
CA ILE A 121 -4.92 4.64 2.72
C ILE A 121 -4.03 3.87 1.73
N THR A 122 -3.78 2.59 2.03
CA THR A 122 -2.95 1.73 1.19
C THR A 122 -3.42 1.73 -0.27
N LYS A 123 -4.72 1.54 -0.50
CA LYS A 123 -5.30 1.52 -1.84
C LYS A 123 -5.14 2.86 -2.56
N LYS A 124 -5.41 3.98 -1.86
CA LYS A 124 -5.26 5.33 -2.45
C LYS A 124 -3.81 5.63 -2.82
N LEU A 125 -2.86 5.27 -1.98
CA LEU A 125 -1.43 5.44 -2.29
C LEU A 125 -0.98 4.53 -3.44
N MET A 126 -1.51 3.30 -3.53
CA MET A 126 -1.27 2.44 -4.70
C MET A 126 -1.84 3.02 -6.00
N GLU A 127 -2.99 3.72 -5.95
CA GLU A 127 -3.52 4.46 -7.11
C GLU A 127 -2.58 5.59 -7.54
N GLN A 128 -1.83 6.18 -6.61
CA GLN A 128 -0.78 7.18 -6.87
C GLN A 128 0.56 6.56 -7.32
N GLY A 129 0.69 5.23 -7.31
CA GLY A 129 1.87 4.50 -7.79
C GLY A 129 2.85 4.06 -6.70
N TYR A 130 2.54 4.27 -5.41
CA TYR A 130 3.38 3.82 -4.30
C TYR A 130 3.27 2.30 -4.10
N LYS A 131 4.40 1.69 -3.70
CA LYS A 131 4.43 0.28 -3.29
C LYS A 131 3.96 0.18 -1.85
N CYS A 132 2.90 -0.55 -1.63
CA CYS A 132 2.31 -0.68 -0.29
C CYS A 132 2.18 -2.15 0.10
N LEU A 133 2.20 -2.44 1.40
CA LEU A 133 1.98 -3.77 1.96
C LEU A 133 1.13 -3.66 3.23
N PHE A 134 0.18 -4.60 3.40
CA PHE A 134 -0.66 -4.69 4.59
C PHE A 134 -0.45 -6.04 5.27
N LEU A 135 -0.01 -6.05 6.51
CA LEU A 135 0.29 -7.26 7.28
C LEU A 135 -0.40 -7.19 8.65
N SER A 136 -1.18 -8.22 8.98
CA SER A 136 -1.57 -8.46 10.38
C SER A 136 -0.38 -9.06 11.12
N LEU A 137 0.08 -8.43 12.20
CA LEU A 137 1.27 -8.87 12.94
C LEU A 137 1.16 -10.33 13.42
N PRO A 138 0.05 -10.81 14.01
CA PRO A 138 -0.07 -12.21 14.41
C PRO A 138 0.06 -13.19 13.25
N LYS A 139 -0.51 -12.85 12.08
CA LYS A 139 -0.43 -13.69 10.88
C LYS A 139 0.98 -13.68 10.29
N LEU A 140 1.65 -12.52 10.28
CA LEU A 140 3.02 -12.37 9.83
C LEU A 140 3.95 -13.26 10.65
N LEU A 141 3.92 -13.15 11.97
CA LEU A 141 4.76 -13.95 12.87
C LEU A 141 4.49 -15.45 12.72
N THR A 142 3.22 -15.84 12.55
CA THR A 142 2.86 -17.24 12.27
C THR A 142 3.42 -17.72 10.93
N LYS A 143 3.36 -16.88 9.90
CA LYS A 143 3.89 -17.18 8.57
C LYS A 143 5.41 -17.36 8.63
N ILE A 144 6.12 -16.45 9.28
CA ILE A 144 7.57 -16.51 9.47
C ILE A 144 7.97 -17.81 10.20
N LYS A 145 7.31 -18.15 11.33
CA LYS A 145 7.59 -19.41 12.05
C LYS A 145 7.43 -20.66 11.18
N ARG A 146 6.43 -20.69 10.30
CA ARG A 146 6.22 -21.81 9.38
C ARG A 146 7.29 -21.91 8.30
N MET A 147 7.84 -20.77 7.88
CA MET A 147 8.90 -20.71 6.88
C MET A 147 10.24 -21.22 7.43
N TYR A 148 10.57 -20.92 8.68
CA TYR A 148 11.74 -21.49 9.38
C TYR A 148 11.77 -23.03 9.29
N ASN A 149 10.61 -23.66 9.44
CA ASN A 149 10.50 -25.13 9.40
C ASN A 149 10.63 -25.74 7.98
N LYS A 150 10.66 -24.90 6.91
CA LYS A 150 10.68 -25.33 5.51
C LYS A 150 11.98 -25.01 4.75
N GLY A 151 13.02 -24.46 5.41
CA GLY A 151 14.31 -24.17 4.79
C GLY A 151 14.43 -22.75 4.19
N GLY A 152 14.36 -21.77 5.00
CA GLY A 152 15.00 -20.42 5.02
C GLY A 152 14.80 -19.41 3.88
N GLY A 153 14.76 -19.77 2.61
CA GLY A 153 14.88 -18.78 1.52
C GLY A 153 13.66 -17.87 1.27
N ILE A 154 12.48 -18.29 1.68
CA ILE A 154 11.22 -17.54 1.43
C ILE A 154 11.00 -16.44 2.50
N GLU A 155 11.61 -16.60 3.68
CA GLU A 155 11.55 -15.57 4.74
C GLU A 155 12.29 -14.32 4.31
N ASP A 156 13.49 -14.47 3.76
CA ASP A 156 14.32 -13.36 3.30
C ASP A 156 13.60 -12.53 2.24
N GLU A 157 12.90 -13.19 1.30
CA GLU A 157 12.10 -12.51 0.27
C GLU A 157 10.98 -11.63 0.90
N LEU A 158 10.26 -12.14 1.90
CA LEU A 158 9.20 -11.36 2.56
C LEU A 158 9.78 -10.18 3.36
N LEU A 159 10.89 -10.37 4.06
CA LEU A 159 11.56 -9.29 4.79
C LEU A 159 12.12 -8.24 3.82
N ASP A 160 12.68 -8.66 2.68
CA ASP A 160 13.14 -7.74 1.64
C ASP A 160 12.00 -6.89 1.07
N ILE A 161 10.82 -7.48 0.86
CA ILE A 161 9.64 -6.71 0.43
C ILE A 161 9.21 -5.72 1.51
N ILE A 162 9.18 -6.14 2.78
CA ILE A 162 8.88 -5.26 3.93
C ILE A 162 9.84 -4.06 3.96
N ARG A 163 11.13 -4.27 3.67
CA ARG A 163 12.14 -3.21 3.59
C ARG A 163 11.92 -2.26 2.41
N GLN A 164 11.44 -2.75 1.28
CA GLN A 164 11.40 -2.01 0.00
C GLN A 164 10.11 -1.24 -0.25
N VAL A 165 9.00 -1.56 0.42
CA VAL A 165 7.74 -0.86 0.20
C VAL A 165 7.80 0.59 0.72
N ASP A 166 7.10 1.49 0.03
CA ASP A 166 7.00 2.90 0.41
C ASP A 166 6.13 3.06 1.66
N LEU A 167 5.03 2.30 1.76
CA LEU A 167 4.17 2.23 2.93
C LEU A 167 4.00 0.78 3.42
N LEU A 168 4.26 0.54 4.71
CA LEU A 168 3.91 -0.69 5.41
C LEU A 168 2.75 -0.44 6.36
N VAL A 169 1.75 -1.32 6.38
CA VAL A 169 0.74 -1.38 7.46
C VAL A 169 0.99 -2.61 8.31
N ILE A 170 1.17 -2.40 9.60
CA ILE A 170 1.25 -3.46 10.63
C ILE A 170 -0.02 -3.38 11.48
N ASP A 171 -0.96 -4.28 11.20
CA ASP A 171 -2.28 -4.31 11.81
C ASP A 171 -2.32 -5.19 13.05
N ASP A 172 -3.12 -4.79 14.04
CA ASP A 172 -3.36 -5.51 15.30
C ASP A 172 -2.10 -5.74 16.16
N ILE A 173 -1.21 -4.73 16.28
CA ILE A 173 -0.03 -4.81 17.15
C ILE A 173 -0.47 -4.95 18.62
N GLY A 174 0.18 -5.87 19.31
CA GLY A 174 -0.09 -6.22 20.71
C GLY A 174 -1.13 -7.30 20.89
N SER A 175 -1.73 -7.83 19.83
CA SER A 175 -2.66 -8.97 19.87
C SER A 175 -1.96 -10.32 19.72
N GLU A 176 -0.71 -10.34 19.26
CA GLU A 176 0.12 -11.53 19.13
C GLU A 176 0.52 -12.13 20.47
N GLN A 177 0.89 -13.42 20.47
CA GLN A 177 1.49 -14.05 21.65
C GLN A 177 2.87 -13.45 21.91
N GLN A 178 3.05 -12.83 23.06
CA GLN A 178 4.33 -12.25 23.48
C GLN A 178 5.34 -13.37 23.81
N THR A 179 6.44 -13.39 23.07
CA THR A 179 7.60 -14.25 23.30
C THR A 179 8.87 -13.46 22.99
N GLU A 180 10.02 -13.85 23.51
CA GLU A 180 11.30 -13.22 23.18
C GLU A 180 11.52 -13.18 21.66
N TRP A 181 11.19 -14.27 20.97
CA TRP A 181 11.30 -14.36 19.52
C TRP A 181 10.39 -13.33 18.80
N SER A 182 9.10 -13.24 19.19
CA SER A 182 8.17 -12.27 18.55
C SER A 182 8.60 -10.83 18.81
N THR A 183 9.13 -10.55 19.99
CA THR A 183 9.64 -9.23 20.37
C THR A 183 10.89 -8.86 19.58
N SER A 184 11.84 -9.79 19.41
CA SER A 184 13.04 -9.60 18.58
C SER A 184 12.70 -9.44 17.11
N LYS A 185 11.76 -10.24 16.57
CA LYS A 185 11.36 -10.14 15.16
C LYS A 185 10.63 -8.82 14.86
N LEU A 186 9.78 -8.35 15.79
CA LEU A 186 9.18 -7.03 15.68
C LEU A 186 10.25 -5.93 15.67
N PHE A 187 11.27 -6.03 16.55
CA PHE A 187 12.37 -5.09 16.57
C PHE A 187 13.11 -5.04 15.22
N GLU A 188 13.44 -6.19 14.65
CA GLU A 188 14.10 -6.29 13.33
C GLU A 188 13.29 -5.58 12.25
N ILE A 189 11.98 -5.80 12.19
CA ILE A 189 11.08 -5.16 11.22
C ILE A 189 11.05 -3.64 11.42
N LEU A 190 10.94 -3.17 12.67
CA LEU A 190 10.91 -1.74 13.00
C LEU A 190 12.23 -1.04 12.67
N ASP A 191 13.35 -1.70 12.94
CA ASP A 191 14.70 -1.17 12.65
C ASP A 191 14.94 -1.07 11.13
N ASP A 192 14.57 -2.12 10.38
CA ASP A 192 14.61 -2.14 8.92
C ASP A 192 13.69 -1.07 8.26
N ARG A 193 12.68 -0.62 8.98
CA ARG A 193 11.72 0.41 8.53
C ARG A 193 12.05 1.81 9.02
N ALA A 194 13.13 2.02 9.76
CA ALA A 194 13.52 3.34 10.23
C ALA A 194 13.59 4.36 9.08
N GLY A 195 12.92 5.51 9.24
CA GLY A 195 12.84 6.56 8.21
C GLY A 195 11.89 6.26 7.04
N LYS A 196 11.06 5.22 7.12
CA LYS A 196 10.06 4.88 6.09
C LYS A 196 8.67 4.79 6.69
N ALA A 197 7.68 5.34 5.99
CA ALA A 197 6.31 5.40 6.44
C ALA A 197 5.75 4.03 6.84
N THR A 198 5.25 3.96 8.07
CA THR A 198 4.60 2.76 8.60
C THR A 198 3.32 3.16 9.35
N ILE A 199 2.22 2.48 9.05
CA ILE A 199 0.96 2.63 9.77
C ILE A 199 0.82 1.47 10.74
N TYR A 200 0.60 1.79 12.01
CA TYR A 200 0.36 0.84 13.08
C TYR A 200 -1.11 0.89 13.49
N THR A 201 -1.72 -0.25 13.79
CA THR A 201 -3.03 -0.28 14.45
C THR A 201 -2.98 -1.09 15.72
N THR A 202 -3.70 -0.65 16.76
CA THR A 202 -3.81 -1.36 18.03
C THR A 202 -5.13 -1.04 18.72
N ASN A 203 -5.61 -1.96 19.56
CA ASN A 203 -6.72 -1.72 20.47
C ASN A 203 -6.25 -1.35 21.88
N LEU A 204 -4.94 -1.32 22.11
CA LEU A 204 -4.33 -1.02 23.40
C LEU A 204 -4.16 0.48 23.57
N SER A 205 -4.23 0.95 24.81
CA SER A 205 -3.76 2.27 25.18
C SER A 205 -2.24 2.39 25.03
N SER A 206 -1.71 3.60 25.00
CA SER A 206 -0.26 3.83 24.88
C SER A 206 0.55 3.12 25.97
N SER A 207 0.05 3.13 27.23
CA SER A 207 0.72 2.49 28.36
C SER A 207 0.67 0.95 28.26
N GLU A 208 -0.43 0.38 27.78
CA GLU A 208 -0.56 -1.06 27.55
C GLU A 208 0.29 -1.51 26.37
N LEU A 209 0.28 -0.73 25.27
CA LEU A 209 1.10 -1.02 24.09
C LEU A 209 2.60 -1.02 24.43
N LYS A 210 3.07 0.01 25.18
CA LYS A 210 4.46 0.08 25.65
C LYS A 210 4.88 -1.17 26.44
N LYS A 211 4.02 -1.64 27.36
CA LYS A 211 4.26 -2.88 28.12
C LYS A 211 4.25 -4.11 27.21
N ARG A 212 3.38 -4.12 26.22
CA ARG A 212 3.16 -5.27 25.34
C ARG A 212 4.29 -5.50 24.33
N VAL A 213 4.76 -4.43 23.68
CA VAL A 213 5.80 -4.52 22.65
C VAL A 213 7.22 -4.32 23.19
N ASN A 214 7.39 -3.98 24.47
CA ASN A 214 8.54 -3.48 25.21
C ASN A 214 8.91 -2.02 24.88
N GLU A 215 9.72 -1.42 25.75
CA GLU A 215 10.09 0.01 25.66
C GLU A 215 10.89 0.34 24.41
N ARG A 216 11.81 -0.55 23.99
CA ARG A 216 12.65 -0.35 22.83
C ARG A 216 11.84 -0.34 21.52
N ASN A 217 10.95 -1.31 21.34
CA ASN A 217 10.06 -1.39 20.18
C ASN A 217 9.08 -0.21 20.17
N PHE A 218 8.52 0.13 21.33
CA PHE A 218 7.62 1.28 21.46
C PHE A 218 8.32 2.59 21.06
N SER A 219 9.55 2.81 21.51
CA SER A 219 10.33 4.00 21.14
C SER A 219 10.53 4.09 19.61
N ARG A 220 10.89 2.99 18.95
CA ARG A 220 11.01 2.93 17.48
C ARG A 220 9.69 3.21 16.76
N MET A 221 8.59 2.63 17.25
CA MET A 221 7.26 2.87 16.67
C MET A 221 6.83 4.34 16.77
N MET A 222 7.25 5.04 17.83
CA MET A 222 6.84 6.44 18.08
C MET A 222 7.72 7.46 17.36
N GLU A 223 8.80 7.04 16.71
CA GLU A 223 9.65 7.91 15.90
C GLU A 223 8.86 8.47 14.70
N ASN A 224 8.79 9.81 14.58
CA ASN A 224 8.02 10.51 13.53
C ASN A 224 6.57 10.01 13.37
N THR A 225 5.90 9.68 14.49
CA THR A 225 4.56 9.05 14.48
C THR A 225 3.48 10.00 14.97
N GLU A 226 2.49 10.27 14.11
CA GLU A 226 1.24 10.91 14.52
C GLU A 226 0.29 9.87 15.12
N VAL A 227 -0.19 10.13 16.34
CA VAL A 227 -1.15 9.28 17.03
C VAL A 227 -2.58 9.72 16.72
N VAL A 228 -3.37 8.81 16.20
CA VAL A 228 -4.77 9.01 15.84
C VAL A 228 -5.66 8.13 16.71
N VAL A 229 -6.35 8.79 17.66
CA VAL A 229 -7.25 8.09 18.61
C VAL A 229 -8.62 7.89 17.97
N MET A 230 -9.09 6.65 17.93
CA MET A 230 -10.35 6.24 17.32
C MET A 230 -11.27 5.60 18.37
N ASN A 231 -11.95 6.43 19.14
CA ASN A 231 -12.94 5.97 20.11
C ASN A 231 -14.35 6.09 19.56
N GLY A 232 -15.19 5.09 19.80
CA GLY A 232 -16.56 5.05 19.31
C GLY A 232 -17.22 3.71 19.56
N ALA A 233 -18.47 3.57 19.14
CA ALA A 233 -19.19 2.31 19.17
C ALA A 233 -18.58 1.29 18.18
N ASP A 234 -18.64 0.02 18.53
CA ASP A 234 -18.23 -1.06 17.64
C ASP A 234 -19.20 -1.18 16.46
N TYR A 235 -18.73 -0.83 15.25
CA TYR A 235 -19.51 -0.90 14.03
C TYR A 235 -20.03 -2.31 13.72
N ARG A 236 -19.35 -3.35 14.18
CA ARG A 236 -19.71 -4.76 13.96
C ARG A 236 -20.93 -5.20 14.79
N ARG A 237 -21.31 -4.41 15.82
CA ARG A 237 -22.40 -4.70 16.77
C ARG A 237 -23.63 -3.83 16.54
N ARG A 238 -23.81 -3.26 15.36
CA ARG A 238 -24.92 -2.34 15.07
C ARG A 238 -26.30 -3.01 15.10
N ASP A 239 -26.36 -4.34 15.01
CA ASP A 239 -27.60 -5.12 14.90
C ASP A 239 -27.96 -5.86 16.22
N PHE A 240 -27.36 -5.45 17.37
CA PHE A 240 -27.69 -5.98 18.69
C PHE A 240 -28.22 -4.89 19.63
#